data_428ea6f8fb3b26a349a9d2cffb68373c
#
_entry.id   428ea6f8fb3b26a349a9d2cffb68373c
#
_cell.length_a   1.000
_cell.length_b   1.000
_cell.length_c   1.000
_cell.angle_alpha   90.00
_cell.angle_beta   90.00
_cell.angle_gamma   90.00
#
_symmetry.space_group_name_H-M   'P 1'
#
loop_
_entity.id
_entity.type
_entity.pdbx_description
1 polymer ?
#
loop_
_entity_poly.entity_id
_entity_poly.type
_entity_poly.pdbx_seq_one_letter_code
_entity_poly.pdbx_strand_id
1 'polypeptide(L)'
;MEELQKLMKQIAQAGPEQLPELEKQAVKAANQAQSQVNQTEAVGHMVRDQMLQNKEAVSGCFAQAVRAAAQKAESVSSALLAWGYGPDSNDPERRAADLELAARVGKSPTLMEVARYLGRLKELMDGKRKNGYAYGRGEKYSLELGGDINRAIASEFAMLAAPETLPLFLRKLQRKALKQYQRREPICKGSGDIICMLDESSSAESQAPWCKAVALALLDIAMRDQRRFAVIHFAGVGDVQTDLFLPGQYDREDVLRCAETFLNGNTDYETPLREALRLMEQEGFENADMVFVTDGECVLPDSFLEKLKAEQSARGFQITGILLDQEDAGFEFSLRESCTNVYRTSQLSRDQIAEQLVVSRVA
;
A
#
# COMPACT_ATOMS: atom_id res chain seq x y z
N MET A 1 -40.34 26.30 22.88
CA MET A 1 -39.84 27.67 22.65
C MET A 1 -40.35 28.28 21.34
N GLU A 2 -40.25 27.59 20.22
CA GLU A 2 -40.73 28.06 18.90
C GLU A 2 -42.23 28.32 18.86
N GLU A 3 -43.03 27.45 19.48
CA GLU A 3 -44.48 27.58 19.58
C GLU A 3 -44.92 28.82 20.38
N LEU A 4 -44.21 29.09 21.47
CA LEU A 4 -44.41 30.27 22.29
C LEU A 4 -44.06 31.56 21.53
N GLN A 5 -42.96 31.56 20.78
CA GLN A 5 -42.58 32.70 19.92
C GLN A 5 -43.60 32.95 18.82
N LYS A 6 -44.18 31.88 18.26
CA LYS A 6 -45.21 31.95 17.22
C LYS A 6 -46.53 32.55 17.78
N LEU A 7 -46.94 32.08 18.97
CA LEU A 7 -48.11 32.63 19.68
C LEU A 7 -47.92 34.10 20.07
N MET A 8 -46.74 34.49 20.54
CA MET A 8 -46.45 35.91 20.86
C MET A 8 -46.55 36.81 19.61
N LYS A 9 -46.09 36.35 18.46
CA LYS A 9 -46.24 37.06 17.18
C LYS A 9 -47.70 37.15 16.74
N GLN A 10 -48.49 36.11 16.97
CA GLN A 10 -49.93 36.13 16.67
C GLN A 10 -50.72 37.08 17.60
N ILE A 11 -50.38 37.12 18.90
CA ILE A 11 -50.96 38.08 19.86
C ILE A 11 -50.70 39.52 19.44
N ALA A 12 -49.45 39.82 18.97
CA ALA A 12 -49.09 41.16 18.52
C ALA A 12 -49.84 41.62 17.24
N GLN A 13 -50.50 40.74 16.52
CA GLN A 13 -51.23 41.00 15.27
C GLN A 13 -52.73 40.77 15.39
N ALA A 14 -53.23 40.32 16.54
CA ALA A 14 -54.61 39.91 16.76
C ALA A 14 -55.54 41.07 17.08
N GLY A 15 -56.77 41.00 16.57
CA GLY A 15 -57.85 41.92 16.91
C GLY A 15 -58.45 41.66 18.31
N PRO A 16 -59.20 42.61 18.89
CA PRO A 16 -59.68 42.57 20.30
C PRO A 16 -60.52 41.33 20.62
N GLU A 17 -61.17 40.72 19.66
CA GLU A 17 -62.02 39.54 19.87
C GLU A 17 -61.23 38.26 20.03
N GLN A 18 -60.02 38.14 19.44
CA GLN A 18 -59.17 36.94 19.44
C GLN A 18 -58.14 36.96 20.56
N LEU A 19 -57.88 38.10 21.18
CA LEU A 19 -56.85 38.29 22.18
C LEU A 19 -56.99 37.36 23.40
N PRO A 20 -58.18 37.18 24.03
CA PRO A 20 -58.29 36.41 25.25
C PRO A 20 -58.00 34.89 25.05
N GLU A 21 -58.29 34.36 23.85
CA GLU A 21 -58.10 32.97 23.56
C GLU A 21 -56.57 32.69 23.25
N LEU A 22 -55.92 33.58 22.53
CA LEU A 22 -54.49 33.52 22.23
C LEU A 22 -53.63 33.72 23.49
N GLU A 23 -54.07 34.60 24.43
CA GLU A 23 -53.41 34.76 25.73
C GLU A 23 -53.48 33.49 26.57
N LYS A 24 -54.63 32.80 26.63
CA LYS A 24 -54.77 31.54 27.32
C LYS A 24 -53.87 30.45 26.73
N GLN A 25 -53.76 30.38 25.38
CA GLN A 25 -52.88 29.44 24.70
C GLN A 25 -51.41 29.77 24.99
N ALA A 26 -51.02 31.03 24.97
CA ALA A 26 -49.67 31.46 25.31
C ALA A 26 -49.27 31.13 26.74
N VAL A 27 -50.19 31.37 27.71
CA VAL A 27 -49.96 31.01 29.12
C VAL A 27 -49.81 29.49 29.28
N LYS A 28 -50.64 28.70 28.59
CA LYS A 28 -50.54 27.24 28.62
C LYS A 28 -49.20 26.75 28.01
N ALA A 29 -48.79 27.30 26.89
CA ALA A 29 -47.51 26.97 26.24
C ALA A 29 -46.31 27.42 27.10
N ALA A 30 -46.42 28.59 27.77
CA ALA A 30 -45.39 29.05 28.72
C ALA A 30 -45.23 28.12 29.91
N ASN A 31 -46.33 27.65 30.50
CA ASN A 31 -46.32 26.72 31.63
C ASN A 31 -45.77 25.35 31.20
N GLN A 32 -46.08 24.88 30.00
CA GLN A 32 -45.49 23.65 29.45
C GLN A 32 -43.99 23.78 29.21
N ALA A 33 -43.56 24.92 28.64
CA ALA A 33 -42.13 25.17 28.42
C ALA A 33 -41.36 25.26 29.76
N GLN A 34 -41.93 25.94 30.74
CA GLN A 34 -41.35 26.02 32.10
C GLN A 34 -41.26 24.66 32.77
N SER A 35 -42.30 23.81 32.61
CA SER A 35 -42.27 22.45 33.13
C SER A 35 -41.18 21.61 32.48
N GLN A 36 -40.98 21.73 31.15
CA GLN A 36 -39.90 21.03 30.43
C GLN A 36 -38.50 21.50 30.87
N VAL A 37 -38.32 22.81 31.07
CA VAL A 37 -37.06 23.37 31.59
C VAL A 37 -36.78 22.80 33.00
N ASN A 38 -37.76 22.85 33.90
CA ASN A 38 -37.59 22.29 35.25
C ASN A 38 -37.27 20.80 35.25
N GLN A 39 -37.93 20.01 34.37
CA GLN A 39 -37.59 18.58 34.20
C GLN A 39 -36.18 18.40 33.69
N THR A 40 -35.74 19.19 32.71
CA THR A 40 -34.38 19.09 32.14
C THR A 40 -33.33 19.47 33.18
N GLU A 41 -33.60 20.52 33.99
CA GLU A 41 -32.73 20.92 35.11
C GLU A 41 -32.66 19.82 36.19
N ALA A 42 -33.78 19.20 36.55
CA ALA A 42 -33.81 18.10 37.52
C ALA A 42 -33.02 16.88 37.04
N VAL A 43 -33.18 16.53 35.77
CA VAL A 43 -32.36 15.44 35.16
C VAL A 43 -30.89 15.84 35.12
N GLY A 44 -30.56 17.07 34.78
CA GLY A 44 -29.21 17.60 34.79
C GLY A 44 -28.55 17.52 36.18
N HIS A 45 -29.28 17.88 37.22
CA HIS A 45 -28.82 17.76 38.63
C HIS A 45 -28.61 16.27 38.99
N MET A 46 -29.54 15.38 38.65
CA MET A 46 -29.42 13.93 38.93
C MET A 46 -28.21 13.32 38.24
N VAL A 47 -27.99 13.63 36.96
CA VAL A 47 -26.83 13.16 36.19
C VAL A 47 -25.53 13.68 36.79
N ARG A 48 -25.50 14.97 37.18
CA ARG A 48 -24.35 15.58 37.83
C ARG A 48 -24.02 14.93 39.16
N ASP A 49 -25.02 14.66 39.99
CA ASP A 49 -24.83 14.02 41.29
C ASP A 49 -24.35 12.56 41.12
N GLN A 50 -24.89 11.79 40.15
CA GLN A 50 -24.41 10.49 39.83
C GLN A 50 -22.96 10.49 39.28
N MET A 51 -22.62 11.48 38.45
CA MET A 51 -21.23 11.65 37.97
C MET A 51 -20.27 12.00 39.13
N LEU A 52 -20.70 12.80 40.09
CA LEU A 52 -19.89 13.14 41.26
C LEU A 52 -19.71 11.93 42.19
N GLN A 53 -20.76 11.14 42.39
CA GLN A 53 -20.70 9.90 43.20
C GLN A 53 -19.79 8.83 42.57
N ASN A 54 -19.72 8.77 41.21
CA ASN A 54 -18.92 7.82 40.48
C ASN A 54 -17.70 8.47 39.80
N LYS A 55 -17.14 9.52 40.41
CA LYS A 55 -16.08 10.36 39.80
C LYS A 55 -14.87 9.54 39.28
N GLU A 56 -14.44 8.51 40.04
CA GLU A 56 -13.31 7.68 39.65
C GLU A 56 -13.64 6.82 38.43
N ALA A 57 -14.83 6.21 38.39
CA ALA A 57 -15.28 5.40 37.25
C ALA A 57 -15.47 6.27 36.00
N VAL A 58 -16.09 7.44 36.11
CA VAL A 58 -16.27 8.39 35.01
C VAL A 58 -14.92 8.89 34.50
N SER A 59 -14.00 9.26 35.41
CA SER A 59 -12.64 9.68 35.04
C SER A 59 -11.88 8.56 34.34
N GLY A 60 -12.02 7.30 34.82
CA GLY A 60 -11.42 6.12 34.19
C GLY A 60 -11.95 5.88 32.76
N CYS A 61 -13.26 5.94 32.57
CA CYS A 61 -13.88 5.81 31.25
C CYS A 61 -13.44 6.95 30.30
N PHE A 62 -13.38 8.19 30.79
CA PHE A 62 -12.89 9.31 30.00
C PHE A 62 -11.41 9.13 29.59
N ALA A 63 -10.56 8.76 30.54
CA ALA A 63 -9.15 8.52 30.27
C ALA A 63 -8.95 7.38 29.25
N GLN A 64 -9.76 6.31 29.34
CA GLN A 64 -9.73 5.22 28.38
C GLN A 64 -10.21 5.66 26.99
N ALA A 65 -11.30 6.42 26.92
CA ALA A 65 -11.82 6.96 25.66
C ALA A 65 -10.82 7.90 24.98
N VAL A 66 -10.17 8.79 25.73
CA VAL A 66 -9.12 9.68 25.21
C VAL A 66 -7.93 8.89 24.69
N ARG A 67 -7.48 7.88 25.42
CA ARG A 67 -6.38 7.01 24.97
C ARG A 67 -6.75 6.26 23.68
N ALA A 68 -7.94 5.68 23.61
CA ALA A 68 -8.43 4.98 22.43
C ALA A 68 -8.54 5.94 21.21
N ALA A 69 -9.03 7.15 21.42
CA ALA A 69 -9.11 8.17 20.39
C ALA A 69 -7.71 8.60 19.91
N ALA A 70 -6.76 8.80 20.82
CA ALA A 70 -5.39 9.15 20.49
C ALA A 70 -4.71 8.03 19.69
N GLN A 71 -4.84 6.76 20.10
CA GLN A 71 -4.32 5.61 19.36
C GLN A 71 -4.92 5.49 17.96
N LYS A 72 -6.23 5.70 17.83
CA LYS A 72 -6.89 5.69 16.53
C LYS A 72 -6.40 6.84 15.64
N ALA A 73 -6.23 8.03 16.17
CA ALA A 73 -5.70 9.16 15.43
C ALA A 73 -4.26 8.92 14.97
N GLU A 74 -3.42 8.33 15.81
CA GLU A 74 -2.05 7.97 15.45
C GLU A 74 -2.02 6.89 14.37
N SER A 75 -2.86 5.86 14.46
CA SER A 75 -2.95 4.82 13.43
C SER A 75 -3.41 5.35 12.08
N VAL A 76 -4.40 6.26 12.06
CA VAL A 76 -4.86 6.92 10.84
C VAL A 76 -3.77 7.84 10.27
N SER A 77 -3.06 8.59 11.12
CA SER A 77 -1.94 9.43 10.68
C SER A 77 -0.82 8.60 10.05
N SER A 78 -0.45 7.49 10.67
CA SER A 78 0.56 6.56 10.12
C SER A 78 0.10 5.95 8.78
N ALA A 79 -1.18 5.61 8.67
CA ALA A 79 -1.75 5.11 7.42
C ALA A 79 -1.67 6.17 6.31
N LEU A 80 -2.02 7.42 6.61
CA LEU A 80 -1.91 8.52 5.64
C LEU A 80 -0.49 8.73 5.16
N LEU A 81 0.50 8.67 6.06
CA LEU A 81 1.91 8.74 5.68
C LEU A 81 2.32 7.61 4.74
N ALA A 82 1.86 6.37 4.99
CA ALA A 82 2.10 5.24 4.10
C ALA A 82 1.52 5.46 2.69
N TRP A 83 0.36 6.12 2.61
CA TRP A 83 -0.26 6.55 1.35
C TRP A 83 0.45 7.73 0.68
N GLY A 84 1.48 8.32 1.31
CA GLY A 84 2.20 9.48 0.80
C GLY A 84 1.55 10.83 1.13
N TYR A 85 0.67 10.86 2.12
CA TYR A 85 0.01 12.07 2.62
C TYR A 85 0.76 12.59 3.85
N GLY A 86 1.67 13.53 3.65
CA GLY A 86 2.41 14.16 4.75
C GLY A 86 1.77 15.48 5.21
N PRO A 87 2.09 15.93 6.43
CA PRO A 87 1.57 17.18 7.00
C PRO A 87 2.10 18.46 6.33
N ASP A 88 2.91 18.33 5.28
CA ASP A 88 3.74 19.40 4.72
C ASP A 88 3.03 20.37 3.77
N SER A 89 1.71 20.26 3.54
CA SER A 89 1.04 21.24 2.71
C SER A 89 0.42 22.36 3.55
N ASN A 90 0.95 23.56 3.38
CA ASN A 90 0.34 24.79 3.92
C ASN A 90 -0.88 25.26 3.11
N ASP A 91 -1.28 24.50 2.10
CA ASP A 91 -2.42 24.77 1.24
C ASP A 91 -3.75 24.37 1.91
N PRO A 92 -4.70 25.30 2.15
CA PRO A 92 -5.97 25.00 2.79
C PRO A 92 -6.86 24.01 2.01
N GLU A 93 -6.83 24.04 0.67
CA GLU A 93 -7.62 23.15 -0.17
C GLU A 93 -7.09 21.72 -0.07
N ARG A 94 -5.76 21.54 -0.07
CA ARG A 94 -5.14 20.24 0.20
C ARG A 94 -5.49 19.70 1.58
N ARG A 95 -5.50 20.55 2.61
CA ARG A 95 -5.87 20.12 3.97
C ARG A 95 -7.31 19.61 4.05
N ALA A 96 -8.25 20.23 3.34
CA ALA A 96 -9.64 19.79 3.32
C ALA A 96 -9.76 18.42 2.63
N ALA A 97 -9.12 18.23 1.49
CA ALA A 97 -9.05 16.95 0.78
C ALA A 97 -8.35 15.87 1.63
N ASP A 98 -7.27 16.21 2.33
CA ASP A 98 -6.56 15.28 3.22
C ASP A 98 -7.40 14.84 4.42
N LEU A 99 -8.28 15.71 4.96
CA LEU A 99 -9.22 15.37 6.03
C LEU A 99 -10.33 14.43 5.56
N GLU A 100 -10.89 14.64 4.38
CA GLU A 100 -11.89 13.76 3.78
C GLU A 100 -11.31 12.38 3.52
N LEU A 101 -10.10 12.32 2.98
CA LEU A 101 -9.33 11.13 2.76
C LEU A 101 -9.00 10.40 4.07
N ALA A 102 -8.57 11.14 5.10
CA ALA A 102 -8.33 10.59 6.43
C ALA A 102 -9.58 9.92 7.00
N ALA A 103 -10.74 10.55 6.80
CA ALA A 103 -12.02 10.01 7.23
C ALA A 103 -12.38 8.73 6.45
N ARG A 104 -12.10 8.68 5.14
CA ARG A 104 -12.33 7.50 4.28
C ARG A 104 -11.41 6.35 4.69
N VAL A 105 -10.10 6.59 4.77
CA VAL A 105 -9.11 5.59 5.21
C VAL A 105 -9.41 5.09 6.62
N GLY A 106 -9.71 5.99 7.55
CA GLY A 106 -10.00 5.63 8.95
C GLY A 106 -11.31 4.86 9.17
N LYS A 107 -12.22 4.89 8.19
CA LYS A 107 -13.48 4.11 8.20
C LYS A 107 -13.32 2.73 7.54
N SER A 108 -12.37 2.56 6.64
CA SER A 108 -12.14 1.32 5.90
C SER A 108 -11.07 0.46 6.56
N PRO A 109 -11.41 -0.71 7.15
CA PRO A 109 -10.44 -1.64 7.69
C PRO A 109 -9.44 -2.12 6.63
N THR A 110 -9.92 -2.35 5.41
CA THR A 110 -9.11 -2.79 4.26
C THR A 110 -8.05 -1.77 3.90
N LEU A 111 -8.42 -0.49 3.74
CA LEU A 111 -7.46 0.58 3.44
C LEU A 111 -6.43 0.78 4.56
N MET A 112 -6.84 0.62 5.81
CA MET A 112 -5.93 0.67 6.95
C MET A 112 -4.93 -0.49 6.93
N GLU A 113 -5.36 -1.69 6.54
CA GLU A 113 -4.49 -2.85 6.43
C GLU A 113 -3.54 -2.74 5.23
N VAL A 114 -4.03 -2.30 4.07
CA VAL A 114 -3.19 -1.95 2.91
C VAL A 114 -2.12 -0.93 3.30
N ALA A 115 -2.50 0.13 4.01
CA ALA A 115 -1.55 1.17 4.46
C ALA A 115 -0.44 0.60 5.36
N ARG A 116 -0.79 -0.31 6.27
CA ARG A 116 0.19 -0.97 7.16
C ARG A 116 1.23 -1.77 6.37
N TYR A 117 0.79 -2.55 5.38
CA TYR A 117 1.71 -3.30 4.53
C TYR A 117 2.50 -2.37 3.60
N LEU A 118 1.84 -1.37 3.02
CA LEU A 118 2.46 -0.42 2.09
C LEU A 118 3.61 0.37 2.73
N GLY A 119 3.42 0.87 3.95
CA GLY A 119 4.47 1.59 4.67
C GLY A 119 5.71 0.71 4.86
N ARG A 120 5.52 -0.53 5.34
CA ARG A 120 6.61 -1.49 5.53
C ARG A 120 7.32 -1.86 4.22
N LEU A 121 6.55 -2.12 3.15
CA LEU A 121 7.10 -2.46 1.85
C LEU A 121 7.92 -1.32 1.25
N LYS A 122 7.43 -0.08 1.35
CA LYS A 122 8.18 1.11 0.89
C LYS A 122 9.51 1.25 1.63
N GLU A 123 9.53 1.11 2.95
CA GLU A 123 10.77 1.17 3.74
C GLU A 123 11.77 0.09 3.32
N LEU A 124 11.31 -1.15 3.16
CA LEU A 124 12.16 -2.27 2.73
C LEU A 124 12.71 -2.06 1.32
N MET A 125 11.85 -1.70 0.37
CA MET A 125 12.24 -1.48 -1.01
C MET A 125 13.18 -0.28 -1.16
N ASP A 126 12.92 0.83 -0.46
CA ASP A 126 13.80 2.00 -0.45
C ASP A 126 15.15 1.70 0.20
N GLY A 127 15.15 0.92 1.29
CA GLY A 127 16.37 0.47 1.94
C GLY A 127 17.24 -0.37 1.00
N LYS A 128 16.64 -1.31 0.27
CA LYS A 128 17.34 -2.12 -0.74
C LYS A 128 17.82 -1.28 -1.91
N ARG A 129 17.01 -0.39 -2.44
CA ARG A 129 17.41 0.50 -3.55
C ARG A 129 18.56 1.42 -3.17
N LYS A 130 18.59 1.95 -1.95
CA LYS A 130 19.69 2.77 -1.45
C LYS A 130 20.97 1.97 -1.26
N ASN A 131 20.85 0.72 -0.79
CA ASN A 131 21.98 -0.20 -0.57
C ASN A 131 22.28 -1.05 -1.80
N GLY A 132 21.50 -0.91 -2.85
CA GLY A 132 21.38 -1.79 -3.98
C GLY A 132 22.51 -1.72 -4.99
N TYR A 133 23.72 -1.98 -4.54
CA TYR A 133 24.82 -2.29 -5.45
C TYR A 133 25.12 -3.78 -5.34
N ALA A 134 24.96 -4.50 -6.45
CA ALA A 134 25.45 -5.85 -6.55
C ALA A 134 26.98 -5.85 -6.56
N TYR A 135 27.57 -6.78 -5.86
CA TYR A 135 29.00 -7.02 -5.98
C TYR A 135 29.27 -7.68 -7.36
N GLY A 136 29.83 -6.92 -8.28
CA GLY A 136 30.06 -7.37 -9.63
C GLY A 136 31.33 -6.82 -10.27
N ARG A 137 31.35 -6.74 -11.60
CA ARG A 137 32.48 -6.21 -12.39
C ARG A 137 32.49 -4.69 -12.56
N GLY A 138 31.54 -3.99 -11.96
CA GLY A 138 31.35 -2.55 -12.13
C GLY A 138 32.42 -1.63 -11.55
N GLU A 139 32.06 -0.39 -11.28
CA GLU A 139 32.98 0.66 -10.82
C GLU A 139 33.68 0.29 -9.52
N LYS A 140 34.98 0.63 -9.44
CA LYS A 140 35.79 0.51 -8.24
C LYS A 140 35.34 1.61 -7.27
N TYR A 141 34.69 1.23 -6.20
CA TYR A 141 34.09 2.16 -5.26
C TYR A 141 35.00 2.48 -4.06
N SER A 142 35.62 1.44 -3.47
CA SER A 142 36.40 1.57 -2.25
C SER A 142 37.42 0.44 -2.18
N LEU A 143 38.23 0.40 -1.11
CA LEU A 143 39.14 -0.68 -0.79
C LEU A 143 38.61 -1.39 0.45
N GLU A 144 38.65 -2.71 0.41
CA GLU A 144 38.34 -3.59 1.53
C GLU A 144 39.44 -4.63 1.74
N LEU A 145 39.44 -5.31 2.87
CA LEU A 145 40.31 -6.46 3.12
C LEU A 145 39.50 -7.73 2.81
N GLY A 146 40.05 -8.61 2.00
CA GLY A 146 39.41 -9.86 1.60
C GLY A 146 40.37 -10.89 1.06
N GLY A 147 39.81 -12.01 0.56
CA GLY A 147 40.55 -13.12 0.01
C GLY A 147 40.35 -13.36 -1.50
N ASP A 148 39.68 -12.43 -2.20
CA ASP A 148 39.43 -12.59 -3.63
C ASP A 148 40.59 -12.01 -4.45
N ILE A 149 41.39 -12.90 -5.02
CA ILE A 149 42.57 -12.55 -5.81
C ILE A 149 42.17 -11.72 -7.04
N ASN A 150 41.02 -11.99 -7.67
CA ASN A 150 40.58 -11.26 -8.87
C ASN A 150 40.26 -9.78 -8.61
N ARG A 151 40.01 -9.45 -7.35
CA ARG A 151 39.71 -8.09 -6.93
C ARG A 151 40.88 -7.41 -6.23
N ALA A 152 41.99 -8.13 -6.01
CA ALA A 152 43.17 -7.59 -5.35
C ALA A 152 43.75 -6.40 -6.13
N ILE A 153 44.25 -5.41 -5.40
CA ILE A 153 44.92 -4.25 -6.03
C ILE A 153 46.31 -4.64 -6.54
N ALA A 154 46.78 -3.96 -7.59
CA ALA A 154 48.05 -4.26 -8.24
C ALA A 154 49.25 -4.28 -7.25
N SER A 155 49.24 -3.45 -6.22
CA SER A 155 50.30 -3.42 -5.20
C SER A 155 50.36 -4.69 -4.35
N GLU A 156 49.26 -5.44 -4.20
CA GLU A 156 49.31 -6.76 -3.50
C GLU A 156 50.03 -7.81 -4.36
N PHE A 157 49.88 -7.73 -5.68
CA PHE A 157 50.60 -8.62 -6.63
C PHE A 157 52.10 -8.32 -6.71
N ALA A 158 52.53 -7.11 -6.37
CA ALA A 158 53.95 -6.79 -6.31
C ALA A 158 54.71 -7.69 -5.31
N MET A 159 54.02 -8.22 -4.29
CA MET A 159 54.61 -9.18 -3.34
C MET A 159 54.91 -10.55 -3.96
N LEU A 160 54.38 -10.87 -5.14
CA LEU A 160 54.70 -12.09 -5.88
C LEU A 160 55.99 -11.96 -6.69
N ALA A 161 56.51 -10.76 -6.90
CA ALA A 161 57.67 -10.48 -7.72
C ALA A 161 59.01 -10.89 -7.04
N ALA A 162 59.01 -10.98 -5.69
CA ALA A 162 60.23 -11.36 -4.97
C ALA A 162 59.95 -12.55 -4.02
N PRO A 163 60.87 -13.54 -4.00
CA PRO A 163 60.70 -14.74 -3.16
C PRO A 163 60.54 -14.43 -1.68
N GLU A 164 61.18 -13.33 -1.18
CA GLU A 164 61.13 -12.92 0.21
C GLU A 164 59.78 -12.43 0.65
N THR A 165 58.97 -11.89 -0.28
CA THR A 165 57.64 -11.31 0.00
C THR A 165 56.49 -12.27 -0.31
N LEU A 166 56.75 -13.37 -1.03
CA LEU A 166 55.77 -14.40 -1.33
C LEU A 166 55.06 -14.97 -0.07
N PRO A 167 55.80 -15.32 1.02
CA PRO A 167 55.16 -15.84 2.22
C PRO A 167 54.20 -14.81 2.87
N LEU A 168 54.48 -13.51 2.73
CA LEU A 168 53.63 -12.45 3.22
C LEU A 168 52.30 -12.38 2.43
N PHE A 169 52.38 -12.50 1.09
CA PHE A 169 51.19 -12.58 0.24
C PHE A 169 50.31 -13.76 0.61
N LEU A 170 50.90 -14.95 0.74
CA LEU A 170 50.17 -16.18 1.09
C LEU A 170 49.51 -16.08 2.47
N ARG A 171 50.19 -15.48 3.44
CA ARG A 171 49.64 -15.21 4.77
C ARG A 171 48.49 -14.24 4.77
N LYS A 172 48.58 -13.18 3.95
CA LYS A 172 47.46 -12.24 3.73
C LYS A 172 46.27 -12.90 3.09
N LEU A 173 46.50 -13.72 2.06
CA LEU A 173 45.44 -14.46 1.36
C LEU A 173 44.72 -15.42 2.31
N GLN A 174 45.47 -16.20 3.09
CA GLN A 174 44.95 -17.14 4.08
C GLN A 174 44.10 -16.42 5.16
N ARG A 175 44.52 -15.23 5.58
CA ARG A 175 43.82 -14.42 6.57
C ARG A 175 42.71 -13.53 5.98
N LYS A 176 42.43 -13.64 4.68
CA LYS A 176 41.50 -12.75 3.93
C LYS A 176 41.85 -11.27 4.16
N ALA A 177 43.11 -10.92 4.18
CA ALA A 177 43.63 -9.58 4.49
C ALA A 177 44.33 -8.93 3.28
N LEU A 178 44.09 -9.40 2.07
CA LEU A 178 44.49 -8.73 0.84
C LEU A 178 43.67 -7.46 0.67
N LYS A 179 44.30 -6.36 0.30
CA LYS A 179 43.58 -5.16 -0.14
C LYS A 179 42.97 -5.45 -1.52
N GLN A 180 41.66 -5.37 -1.60
CA GLN A 180 40.91 -5.61 -2.82
C GLN A 180 39.95 -4.47 -3.11
N TYR A 181 39.62 -4.29 -4.39
CA TYR A 181 38.61 -3.33 -4.80
C TYR A 181 37.22 -3.81 -4.40
N GLN A 182 36.52 -2.99 -3.67
CA GLN A 182 35.09 -3.12 -3.53
C GLN A 182 34.45 -2.55 -4.80
N ARG A 183 33.84 -3.41 -5.61
CA ARG A 183 33.18 -3.03 -6.87
C ARG A 183 31.68 -2.97 -6.65
N ARG A 184 31.07 -2.02 -7.30
CA ARG A 184 29.61 -1.84 -7.31
C ARG A 184 29.13 -1.88 -8.74
N GLU A 185 28.13 -2.70 -8.99
CA GLU A 185 27.29 -2.55 -10.19
C GLU A 185 25.98 -1.94 -9.70
N PRO A 186 25.47 -0.88 -10.36
CA PRO A 186 24.11 -0.49 -10.11
C PRO A 186 23.24 -1.72 -10.39
N ILE A 187 22.33 -2.04 -9.49
CA ILE A 187 21.29 -3.01 -9.80
C ILE A 187 20.65 -2.49 -11.07
N CYS A 188 20.59 -3.35 -12.11
CA CYS A 188 19.94 -2.97 -13.36
C CYS A 188 18.53 -2.51 -13.01
N LYS A 189 18.29 -1.21 -13.03
CA LYS A 189 16.93 -0.68 -12.99
C LYS A 189 16.26 -1.23 -14.23
N GLY A 190 15.15 -1.94 -14.06
CA GLY A 190 14.32 -2.28 -15.20
C GLY A 190 14.07 -1.01 -16.00
N SER A 191 14.29 -1.07 -17.30
CA SER A 191 14.08 0.10 -18.17
C SER A 191 12.67 0.11 -18.77
N GLY A 192 11.93 -0.99 -18.64
CA GLY A 192 10.57 -1.16 -19.13
C GLY A 192 9.50 -0.67 -18.17
N ASP A 193 8.30 -0.46 -18.67
CA ASP A 193 7.12 -0.21 -17.86
C ASP A 193 6.74 -1.44 -17.05
N ILE A 194 5.82 -1.32 -16.12
CA ILE A 194 5.42 -2.42 -15.24
C ILE A 194 3.92 -2.69 -15.39
N ILE A 195 3.55 -3.95 -15.57
CA ILE A 195 2.17 -4.42 -15.52
C ILE A 195 2.03 -5.36 -14.34
N CYS A 196 1.19 -5.00 -13.36
CA CYS A 196 0.91 -5.82 -12.19
C CYS A 196 -0.48 -6.42 -12.30
N MET A 197 -0.58 -7.75 -12.34
CA MET A 197 -1.84 -8.49 -12.37
C MET A 197 -2.15 -9.00 -10.97
N LEU A 198 -3.32 -8.63 -10.44
CA LEU A 198 -3.77 -8.98 -9.09
C LEU A 198 -4.99 -9.88 -9.16
N ASP A 199 -4.86 -11.04 -8.54
CA ASP A 199 -5.97 -11.95 -8.33
C ASP A 199 -6.93 -11.40 -7.28
N GLU A 200 -8.16 -11.15 -7.69
CA GLU A 200 -9.28 -10.65 -6.89
C GLU A 200 -10.39 -11.71 -6.76
N SER A 201 -10.00 -12.98 -6.86
CA SER A 201 -10.92 -14.10 -6.63
C SER A 201 -11.34 -14.19 -5.17
N SER A 202 -12.44 -14.91 -4.91
CA SER A 202 -12.97 -15.06 -3.56
C SER A 202 -11.99 -15.71 -2.57
N SER A 203 -11.09 -16.59 -3.04
CA SER A 203 -10.05 -17.24 -2.22
C SER A 203 -8.98 -16.24 -1.80
N ALA A 204 -8.66 -15.27 -2.68
CA ALA A 204 -7.63 -14.27 -2.45
C ALA A 204 -8.05 -13.14 -1.48
N GLU A 205 -9.33 -13.04 -1.08
CA GLU A 205 -9.87 -11.95 -0.26
C GLU A 205 -9.01 -11.68 0.99
N SER A 206 -8.62 -12.73 1.72
CA SER A 206 -7.82 -12.59 2.94
C SER A 206 -6.40 -12.06 2.70
N GLN A 207 -5.88 -12.22 1.50
CA GLN A 207 -4.54 -11.78 1.10
C GLN A 207 -4.56 -10.47 0.30
N ALA A 208 -5.73 -10.04 -0.16
CA ALA A 208 -5.92 -8.86 -1.00
C ALA A 208 -5.23 -7.59 -0.45
N PRO A 209 -5.27 -7.27 0.86
CA PRO A 209 -4.59 -6.08 1.38
C PRO A 209 -3.07 -6.10 1.14
N TRP A 210 -2.43 -7.27 1.27
CA TRP A 210 -1.00 -7.41 1.00
C TRP A 210 -0.69 -7.32 -0.49
N CYS A 211 -1.48 -7.96 -1.36
CA CYS A 211 -1.32 -7.92 -2.82
C CYS A 211 -1.42 -6.48 -3.34
N LYS A 212 -2.42 -5.75 -2.87
CA LYS A 212 -2.61 -4.33 -3.18
C LYS A 212 -1.44 -3.48 -2.71
N ALA A 213 -0.95 -3.73 -1.50
CA ALA A 213 0.22 -3.02 -0.98
C ALA A 213 1.47 -3.27 -1.83
N VAL A 214 1.69 -4.49 -2.34
CA VAL A 214 2.78 -4.80 -3.28
C VAL A 214 2.63 -4.02 -4.57
N ALA A 215 1.45 -4.04 -5.19
CA ALA A 215 1.20 -3.28 -6.43
C ALA A 215 1.43 -1.77 -6.23
N LEU A 216 0.94 -1.21 -5.14
CA LEU A 216 1.10 0.21 -4.84
C LEU A 216 2.55 0.60 -4.47
N ALA A 217 3.31 -0.31 -3.87
CA ALA A 217 4.74 -0.10 -3.64
C ALA A 217 5.52 -0.11 -4.97
N LEU A 218 5.16 -1.00 -5.90
CA LEU A 218 5.71 -1.02 -7.25
C LEU A 218 5.30 0.22 -8.07
N LEU A 219 4.04 0.67 -7.92
CA LEU A 219 3.58 1.94 -8.49
C LEU A 219 4.45 3.12 -8.04
N ASP A 220 4.71 3.22 -6.73
CA ASP A 220 5.54 4.29 -6.18
C ASP A 220 6.96 4.27 -6.78
N ILE A 221 7.55 3.09 -6.97
CA ILE A 221 8.85 2.93 -7.64
C ILE A 221 8.75 3.33 -9.10
N ALA A 222 7.76 2.85 -9.84
CA ALA A 222 7.57 3.16 -11.25
C ALA A 222 7.44 4.67 -11.48
N MET A 223 6.64 5.35 -10.67
CA MET A 223 6.45 6.80 -10.77
C MET A 223 7.72 7.61 -10.46
N ARG A 224 8.51 7.18 -9.47
CA ARG A 224 9.81 7.81 -9.18
C ARG A 224 10.81 7.61 -10.33
N ASP A 225 10.75 6.47 -10.99
CA ASP A 225 11.62 6.17 -12.13
C ASP A 225 11.05 6.66 -13.47
N GLN A 226 9.95 7.42 -13.46
CA GLN A 226 9.25 7.94 -14.65
C GLN A 226 8.81 6.83 -15.62
N ARG A 227 8.40 5.67 -15.07
CA ARG A 227 7.91 4.51 -15.80
C ARG A 227 6.39 4.47 -15.74
N ARG A 228 5.73 4.00 -16.78
CA ARG A 228 4.29 3.75 -16.78
C ARG A 228 3.99 2.52 -15.93
N PHE A 229 2.83 2.51 -15.33
CA PHE A 229 2.40 1.40 -14.48
C PHE A 229 0.94 1.05 -14.78
N ALA A 230 0.64 -0.22 -14.89
CA ALA A 230 -0.72 -0.72 -15.03
C ALA A 230 -1.03 -1.73 -13.93
N VAL A 231 -2.21 -1.64 -13.36
CA VAL A 231 -2.76 -2.70 -12.50
C VAL A 231 -3.92 -3.34 -13.24
N ILE A 232 -3.84 -4.64 -13.39
CA ILE A 232 -4.92 -5.46 -13.94
C ILE A 232 -5.51 -6.27 -12.81
N HIS A 233 -6.67 -5.87 -12.34
CA HIS A 233 -7.50 -6.64 -11.41
C HIS A 233 -8.21 -7.73 -12.19
N PHE A 234 -8.13 -8.96 -11.76
CA PHE A 234 -8.80 -10.07 -12.45
C PHE A 234 -9.45 -11.05 -11.48
N ALA A 235 -10.45 -11.75 -11.96
CA ALA A 235 -11.10 -12.85 -11.27
C ALA A 235 -11.47 -13.96 -12.29
N GLY A 236 -12.75 -14.22 -12.53
CA GLY A 236 -13.21 -15.23 -13.50
C GLY A 236 -12.97 -14.85 -14.95
N VAL A 237 -13.44 -15.73 -15.84
CA VAL A 237 -13.31 -15.55 -17.29
C VAL A 237 -14.01 -14.27 -17.74
N GLY A 238 -13.23 -13.33 -18.30
CA GLY A 238 -13.74 -12.05 -18.78
C GLY A 238 -13.90 -10.97 -17.70
N ASP A 239 -13.69 -11.30 -16.42
CA ASP A 239 -13.77 -10.35 -15.32
C ASP A 239 -12.38 -9.70 -15.13
N VAL A 240 -12.20 -8.54 -15.73
CA VAL A 240 -10.96 -7.78 -15.69
C VAL A 240 -11.24 -6.28 -15.62
N GLN A 241 -10.49 -5.60 -14.75
CA GLN A 241 -10.47 -4.14 -14.68
C GLN A 241 -9.02 -3.68 -14.73
N THR A 242 -8.74 -2.66 -15.53
CA THR A 242 -7.39 -2.13 -15.70
C THR A 242 -7.32 -0.68 -15.25
N ASP A 243 -6.44 -0.41 -14.30
CA ASP A 243 -6.08 0.94 -13.85
C ASP A 243 -4.71 1.32 -14.41
N LEU A 244 -4.63 2.45 -15.13
CA LEU A 244 -3.42 2.95 -15.78
C LEU A 244 -2.89 4.17 -15.02
N PHE A 245 -1.60 4.13 -14.71
CA PHE A 245 -0.89 5.22 -14.04
C PHE A 245 0.25 5.72 -14.92
N LEU A 246 0.10 6.94 -15.40
CA LEU A 246 1.12 7.62 -16.19
C LEU A 246 1.87 8.63 -15.31
N PRO A 247 3.20 8.78 -15.45
CA PRO A 247 3.96 9.71 -14.64
C PRO A 247 3.41 11.15 -14.73
N GLY A 248 3.03 11.69 -13.56
CA GLY A 248 2.46 13.05 -13.47
C GLY A 248 1.02 13.22 -13.97
N GLN A 249 0.31 12.14 -14.35
CA GLN A 249 -1.04 12.19 -14.91
C GLN A 249 -2.05 11.35 -14.10
N TYR A 250 -1.78 11.05 -12.85
CA TYR A 250 -2.69 10.34 -11.96
C TYR A 250 -2.88 11.13 -10.68
N ASP A 251 -4.01 10.95 -10.05
CA ASP A 251 -4.30 11.57 -8.76
C ASP A 251 -4.39 10.53 -7.63
N ARG A 252 -4.63 11.04 -6.44
CA ARG A 252 -4.70 10.23 -5.22
C ARG A 252 -5.96 9.38 -5.18
N GLU A 253 -7.03 9.87 -5.78
CA GLU A 253 -8.32 9.16 -5.85
C GLU A 253 -8.19 7.90 -6.74
N ASP A 254 -7.40 7.98 -7.83
CA ASP A 254 -7.09 6.82 -8.68
C ASP A 254 -6.39 5.72 -7.89
N VAL A 255 -5.42 6.09 -7.04
CA VAL A 255 -4.70 5.14 -6.18
C VAL A 255 -5.61 4.49 -5.16
N LEU A 256 -6.51 5.26 -4.54
CA LEU A 256 -7.48 4.73 -3.59
C LEU A 256 -8.51 3.83 -4.27
N ARG A 257 -9.02 4.24 -5.42
CA ARG A 257 -9.94 3.42 -6.21
C ARG A 257 -9.31 2.07 -6.55
N CYS A 258 -8.07 2.06 -7.03
CA CYS A 258 -7.31 0.84 -7.28
C CYS A 258 -7.20 -0.04 -6.01
N ALA A 259 -6.93 0.57 -4.84
CA ALA A 259 -6.86 -0.16 -3.58
C ALA A 259 -8.21 -0.71 -3.10
N GLU A 260 -9.31 -0.06 -3.42
CA GLU A 260 -10.67 -0.47 -3.03
C GLU A 260 -11.31 -1.46 -4.01
N THR A 261 -10.79 -1.55 -5.23
CA THR A 261 -11.31 -2.49 -6.24
C THR A 261 -11.20 -3.92 -5.73
N PHE A 262 -12.29 -4.68 -5.81
CA PHE A 262 -12.34 -6.11 -5.54
C PHE A 262 -13.44 -6.74 -6.38
N LEU A 263 -13.06 -7.62 -7.33
CA LEU A 263 -13.99 -8.17 -8.32
C LEU A 263 -14.82 -9.30 -7.76
N ASN A 264 -14.24 -10.13 -6.90
CA ASN A 264 -14.86 -11.35 -6.36
C ASN A 264 -15.25 -12.34 -7.47
N GLY A 265 -14.98 -13.62 -7.33
CA GLY A 265 -15.30 -14.61 -8.36
C GLY A 265 -14.36 -15.81 -8.35
N ASN A 266 -14.26 -16.46 -9.49
CA ASN A 266 -13.33 -17.55 -9.75
C ASN A 266 -11.96 -17.01 -10.19
N THR A 267 -11.03 -17.91 -10.53
CA THR A 267 -9.70 -17.56 -11.01
C THR A 267 -9.54 -17.97 -12.47
N ASP A 268 -9.17 -17.03 -13.34
CA ASP A 268 -8.77 -17.29 -14.73
C ASP A 268 -7.48 -16.55 -15.07
N TYR A 269 -6.45 -17.27 -15.54
CA TYR A 269 -5.15 -16.69 -15.88
C TYR A 269 -5.07 -16.17 -17.32
N GLU A 270 -5.88 -16.71 -18.22
CA GLU A 270 -5.83 -16.33 -19.62
C GLU A 270 -6.31 -14.90 -19.83
N THR A 271 -7.39 -14.50 -19.13
CA THR A 271 -7.96 -13.16 -19.22
C THR A 271 -6.96 -12.04 -18.88
N PRO A 272 -6.29 -12.03 -17.71
CA PRO A 272 -5.33 -10.97 -17.36
C PRO A 272 -4.09 -10.99 -18.26
N LEU A 273 -3.60 -12.17 -18.65
CA LEU A 273 -2.44 -12.28 -19.55
C LEU A 273 -2.75 -11.76 -20.97
N ARG A 274 -3.97 -11.99 -21.49
CA ARG A 274 -4.41 -11.40 -22.75
C ARG A 274 -4.51 -9.88 -22.67
N GLU A 275 -5.03 -9.38 -21.57
CA GLU A 275 -5.12 -7.93 -21.35
C GLU A 275 -3.72 -7.31 -21.21
N ALA A 276 -2.80 -7.96 -20.51
CA ALA A 276 -1.42 -7.50 -20.42
C ALA A 276 -0.74 -7.46 -21.79
N LEU A 277 -0.88 -8.51 -22.62
CA LEU A 277 -0.37 -8.51 -23.98
C LEU A 277 -1.00 -7.41 -24.85
N ARG A 278 -2.32 -7.16 -24.69
CA ARG A 278 -3.01 -6.06 -25.37
C ARG A 278 -2.44 -4.70 -24.97
N LEU A 279 -2.14 -4.48 -23.71
CA LEU A 279 -1.49 -3.25 -23.25
C LEU A 279 -0.08 -3.08 -23.84
N MET A 280 0.67 -4.18 -23.98
CA MET A 280 2.00 -4.15 -24.60
C MET A 280 1.99 -3.87 -26.10
N GLU A 281 0.84 -3.99 -26.76
CA GLU A 281 0.65 -3.54 -28.15
C GLU A 281 0.44 -2.03 -28.26
N GLN A 282 0.14 -1.36 -27.14
CA GLN A 282 -0.04 0.08 -27.09
C GLN A 282 1.31 0.79 -26.96
N GLU A 283 1.36 2.01 -27.50
CA GLU A 283 2.53 2.87 -27.40
C GLU A 283 2.93 3.10 -25.93
N GLY A 284 4.16 2.71 -25.59
CA GLY A 284 4.76 2.93 -24.28
C GLY A 284 4.79 1.75 -23.35
N PHE A 285 4.06 0.64 -23.62
CA PHE A 285 4.11 -0.58 -22.83
C PHE A 285 4.85 -1.74 -23.53
N GLU A 286 5.51 -1.50 -24.66
CA GLU A 286 6.11 -2.54 -25.53
C GLU A 286 7.17 -3.40 -24.84
N ASN A 287 7.83 -2.87 -23.81
CA ASN A 287 8.87 -3.55 -23.04
C ASN A 287 8.51 -3.69 -21.56
N ALA A 288 7.23 -3.78 -21.24
CA ALA A 288 6.79 -3.87 -19.86
C ALA A 288 7.13 -5.22 -19.26
N ASP A 289 7.71 -5.22 -18.06
CA ASP A 289 7.84 -6.41 -17.23
C ASP A 289 6.53 -6.64 -16.44
N MET A 290 6.19 -7.91 -16.22
CA MET A 290 4.94 -8.30 -15.59
C MET A 290 5.17 -8.88 -14.20
N VAL A 291 4.29 -8.51 -13.25
CA VAL A 291 4.16 -9.17 -11.95
C VAL A 291 2.79 -9.81 -11.88
N PHE A 292 2.74 -11.09 -11.58
CA PHE A 292 1.50 -11.87 -11.49
C PHE A 292 1.32 -12.37 -10.07
N VAL A 293 0.29 -11.88 -9.37
CA VAL A 293 0.02 -12.24 -7.96
C VAL A 293 -1.28 -13.02 -7.90
N THR A 294 -1.23 -14.25 -7.36
CA THR A 294 -2.38 -15.15 -7.23
C THR A 294 -2.24 -16.09 -6.04
N ASP A 295 -3.34 -16.58 -5.52
CA ASP A 295 -3.39 -17.65 -4.52
C ASP A 295 -3.99 -18.96 -5.07
N GLY A 296 -4.51 -18.92 -6.31
CA GLY A 296 -5.28 -19.97 -6.92
C GLY A 296 -4.53 -20.77 -7.98
N GLU A 297 -5.14 -21.87 -8.36
CA GLU A 297 -4.77 -22.67 -9.52
C GLU A 297 -5.64 -22.36 -10.71
N CYS A 298 -5.00 -22.19 -11.85
CA CYS A 298 -5.67 -22.19 -13.13
C CYS A 298 -4.78 -22.82 -14.19
N VAL A 299 -5.36 -23.66 -15.03
CA VAL A 299 -4.65 -24.31 -16.13
C VAL A 299 -4.80 -23.48 -17.38
N LEU A 300 -3.69 -23.02 -17.94
CA LEU A 300 -3.69 -22.34 -19.23
C LEU A 300 -3.76 -23.34 -20.38
N PRO A 301 -4.53 -23.05 -21.44
CA PRO A 301 -4.51 -23.87 -22.64
C PRO A 301 -3.12 -23.90 -23.29
N ASP A 302 -2.68 -25.08 -23.77
CA ASP A 302 -1.35 -25.24 -24.41
C ASP A 302 -1.13 -24.27 -25.57
N SER A 303 -2.17 -24.05 -26.38
CA SER A 303 -2.14 -23.11 -27.51
C SER A 303 -1.90 -21.66 -27.07
N PHE A 304 -2.39 -21.28 -25.88
CA PHE A 304 -2.15 -19.95 -25.32
C PHE A 304 -0.74 -19.86 -24.72
N LEU A 305 -0.28 -20.91 -24.03
CA LEU A 305 1.08 -20.97 -23.48
C LEU A 305 2.16 -20.88 -24.57
N GLU A 306 1.99 -21.59 -25.69
CA GLU A 306 2.90 -21.49 -26.83
C GLU A 306 2.97 -20.07 -27.38
N LYS A 307 1.81 -19.42 -27.53
CA LYS A 307 1.73 -18.04 -27.98
C LYS A 307 2.40 -17.08 -26.99
N LEU A 308 2.13 -17.23 -25.69
CA LEU A 308 2.73 -16.41 -24.63
C LEU A 308 4.27 -16.54 -24.64
N LYS A 309 4.81 -17.76 -24.74
CA LYS A 309 6.24 -18.02 -24.81
C LYS A 309 6.90 -17.42 -26.07
N ALA A 310 6.18 -17.47 -27.19
CA ALA A 310 6.62 -16.83 -28.42
C ALA A 310 6.73 -15.30 -28.27
N GLU A 311 5.72 -14.67 -27.67
CA GLU A 311 5.71 -13.22 -27.38
C GLU A 311 6.81 -12.84 -26.37
N GLN A 312 7.00 -13.63 -25.29
CA GLN A 312 8.10 -13.43 -24.34
C GLN A 312 9.47 -13.47 -25.03
N SER A 313 9.66 -14.42 -25.94
CA SER A 313 10.93 -14.57 -26.68
C SER A 313 11.14 -13.43 -27.68
N ALA A 314 10.07 -12.97 -28.33
CA ALA A 314 10.12 -11.92 -29.34
C ALA A 314 10.37 -10.53 -28.73
N ARG A 315 9.72 -10.23 -27.60
CA ARG A 315 9.76 -8.91 -26.94
C ARG A 315 10.75 -8.83 -25.78
N GLY A 316 11.18 -9.98 -25.24
CA GLY A 316 12.18 -10.07 -24.17
C GLY A 316 11.67 -9.67 -22.79
N PHE A 317 10.34 -9.58 -22.56
CA PHE A 317 9.76 -9.28 -21.26
C PHE A 317 9.80 -10.47 -20.30
N GLN A 318 9.74 -10.20 -19.01
CA GLN A 318 9.72 -11.22 -17.96
C GLN A 318 8.39 -11.17 -17.20
N ILE A 319 7.92 -12.36 -16.79
CA ILE A 319 6.78 -12.50 -15.89
C ILE A 319 7.29 -13.03 -14.56
N THR A 320 7.12 -12.26 -13.50
CA THR A 320 7.44 -12.66 -12.14
C THR A 320 6.16 -13.05 -11.41
N GLY A 321 5.99 -14.33 -11.13
CA GLY A 321 4.87 -14.88 -10.39
C GLY A 321 5.08 -14.78 -8.88
N ILE A 322 4.04 -14.41 -8.14
CA ILE A 322 3.97 -14.48 -6.69
C ILE A 322 2.80 -15.39 -6.34
N LEU A 323 3.12 -16.56 -5.79
CA LEU A 323 2.12 -17.52 -5.34
C LEU A 323 1.90 -17.37 -3.83
N LEU A 324 0.66 -17.05 -3.45
CA LEU A 324 0.22 -16.90 -2.07
C LEU A 324 -0.28 -18.25 -1.55
N ASP A 325 0.62 -19.21 -1.44
CA ASP A 325 0.26 -20.54 -1.02
C ASP A 325 0.27 -20.71 0.51
N GLN A 326 -0.65 -21.54 1.00
CA GLN A 326 -0.57 -22.11 2.34
C GLN A 326 0.21 -23.42 2.24
N GLU A 327 0.99 -23.75 3.28
CA GLU A 327 1.77 -25.00 3.34
C GLU A 327 0.92 -26.20 2.89
N ASP A 328 1.42 -27.00 1.92
CA ASP A 328 0.85 -28.24 1.38
C ASP A 328 -0.03 -28.19 0.11
N ALA A 329 -0.25 -27.06 -0.51
CA ALA A 329 -0.94 -27.06 -1.81
C ALA A 329 0.05 -27.33 -2.96
N GLY A 330 -0.15 -28.42 -3.72
CA GLY A 330 0.71 -28.84 -4.84
C GLY A 330 0.64 -27.97 -6.10
N PHE A 331 0.34 -26.68 -5.98
CA PHE A 331 -0.07 -25.74 -7.03
C PHE A 331 1.05 -25.13 -7.88
N GLU A 332 2.23 -25.71 -7.87
CA GLU A 332 3.43 -25.09 -8.46
C GLU A 332 3.44 -25.06 -10.01
N PHE A 333 2.66 -25.89 -10.67
CA PHE A 333 2.89 -26.22 -12.07
C PHE A 333 2.36 -25.17 -13.07
N SER A 334 1.18 -24.61 -12.87
CA SER A 334 0.59 -23.71 -13.86
C SER A 334 1.28 -22.34 -13.96
N LEU A 335 1.71 -21.80 -12.83
CA LEU A 335 2.48 -20.54 -12.80
C LEU A 335 3.88 -20.69 -13.39
N ARG A 336 4.58 -21.79 -13.14
CA ARG A 336 5.94 -22.04 -13.69
C ARG A 336 5.97 -22.12 -15.20
N GLU A 337 4.91 -22.56 -15.82
CA GLU A 337 4.84 -22.66 -17.27
C GLU A 337 4.79 -21.31 -17.98
N SER A 338 4.19 -20.32 -17.32
CA SER A 338 4.00 -18.95 -17.85
C SER A 338 5.02 -17.95 -17.31
N CYS A 339 5.53 -18.15 -16.08
CA CYS A 339 6.40 -17.19 -15.41
C CYS A 339 7.88 -17.51 -15.57
N THR A 340 8.71 -16.47 -15.67
CA THR A 340 10.17 -16.58 -15.69
C THR A 340 10.71 -16.92 -14.29
N ASN A 341 10.15 -16.29 -13.26
CA ASN A 341 10.47 -16.51 -11.86
C ASN A 341 9.18 -16.69 -11.07
N VAL A 342 9.19 -17.58 -10.08
CA VAL A 342 8.06 -17.77 -9.17
C VAL A 342 8.55 -17.73 -7.74
N TYR A 343 7.95 -16.83 -6.94
CA TYR A 343 8.18 -16.70 -5.50
C TYR A 343 6.95 -17.18 -4.73
N ARG A 344 7.18 -18.01 -3.70
CA ARG A 344 6.10 -18.62 -2.90
C ARG A 344 6.12 -18.09 -1.47
N THR A 345 4.95 -17.79 -0.92
CA THR A 345 4.82 -17.37 0.48
C THR A 345 5.08 -18.49 1.48
N SER A 346 4.99 -19.76 1.06
CA SER A 346 5.41 -20.91 1.86
C SER A 346 6.94 -21.07 1.98
N GLN A 347 7.71 -20.53 1.03
CA GLN A 347 9.17 -20.66 0.98
C GLN A 347 9.90 -19.39 1.44
N LEU A 348 9.33 -18.24 1.15
CA LEU A 348 9.89 -16.93 1.44
C LEU A 348 8.92 -16.10 2.28
N SER A 349 9.44 -15.38 3.25
CA SER A 349 8.62 -14.39 3.95
C SER A 349 8.16 -13.29 2.99
N ARG A 350 7.04 -12.65 3.31
CA ARG A 350 6.50 -11.51 2.53
C ARG A 350 7.54 -10.39 2.32
N ASP A 351 8.39 -10.15 3.31
CA ASP A 351 9.46 -9.17 3.23
C ASP A 351 10.56 -9.61 2.26
N GLN A 352 10.94 -10.90 2.29
CA GLN A 352 11.91 -11.46 1.35
C GLN A 352 11.39 -11.42 -0.10
N ILE A 353 10.11 -11.68 -0.32
CA ILE A 353 9.50 -11.54 -1.65
C ILE A 353 9.59 -10.09 -2.12
N ALA A 354 9.27 -9.13 -1.28
CA ALA A 354 9.40 -7.71 -1.60
C ALA A 354 10.85 -7.32 -1.95
N GLU A 355 11.83 -7.84 -1.20
CA GLU A 355 13.24 -7.64 -1.51
C GLU A 355 13.65 -8.24 -2.86
N GLN A 356 13.12 -9.43 -3.20
CA GLN A 356 13.39 -10.08 -4.49
C GLN A 356 12.79 -9.32 -5.67
N LEU A 357 11.63 -8.70 -5.49
CA LEU A 357 11.03 -7.84 -6.52
C LEU A 357 11.90 -6.63 -6.84
N VAL A 358 12.59 -6.07 -5.84
CA VAL A 358 13.55 -4.95 -6.05
C VAL A 358 14.82 -5.42 -6.76
N VAL A 359 15.27 -6.64 -6.48
CA VAL A 359 16.49 -7.22 -7.11
C VAL A 359 16.18 -7.73 -8.53
N SER A 360 14.95 -8.14 -8.78
CA SER A 360 14.49 -8.49 -10.14
C SER A 360 14.43 -7.23 -11.02
N ARG A 361 14.42 -7.42 -12.36
CA ARG A 361 14.32 -6.31 -13.33
C ARG A 361 13.03 -5.47 -13.20
N VAL A 362 12.09 -5.95 -12.39
CA VAL A 362 10.77 -5.31 -12.24
C VAL A 362 10.85 -3.99 -11.47
N ALA A 363 11.73 -3.88 -10.50
CA ALA A 363 11.76 -2.69 -9.62
C ALA A 363 13.08 -1.93 -9.65
#